data_0ce69379e2afa43be0f9a2c351500554
#
_entry.id   0ce69379e2afa43be0f9a2c351500554
#
_cell.length_a   1.000
_cell.length_b   1.000
_cell.length_c   1.000
_cell.angle_alpha   90.00
_cell.angle_beta   90.00
_cell.angle_gamma   90.00
#
_symmetry.space_group_name_H-M   'P 1'
#
loop_
_entity.id
_entity.type
_entity.pdbx_description
1 polymer ?
#
loop_
_entity_poly.entity_id
_entity_poly.type
_entity_poly.pdbx_seq_one_letter_code
_entity_poly.pdbx_strand_id
1 'polypeptide(L)'
;IFLCLGAFMKVALMMENSQAAKNPVILNELTSVADSLGHAVFNVGMNSETDLHLTYVHLGIMGAILLNSKAVDFVISGCGTGQGAMMSLNAHPGVFCGYCIDPSDAFLFNQVNNGNALALPFAKGFGWGAELNARYIFEKGVNRRAGAG
;
A
#
# COMPACT_ATOMS: atom_id res chain seq x y z
N ILE A 1 22.36 -6.52 21.44
CA ILE A 1 21.67 -5.53 20.60
C ILE A 1 20.32 -6.13 20.26
N PHE A 2 19.28 -5.76 21.02
CA PHE A 2 17.89 -6.12 20.65
C PHE A 2 17.52 -5.29 19.43
N LEU A 3 17.48 -5.92 18.24
CA LEU A 3 16.75 -5.41 17.10
C LEU A 3 15.27 -5.37 17.54
N CYS A 4 14.73 -4.16 17.73
CA CYS A 4 13.29 -3.98 17.85
C CYS A 4 12.69 -4.32 16.47
N LEU A 5 12.42 -5.61 16.25
CA LEU A 5 11.58 -6.04 15.14
C LEU A 5 10.22 -5.42 15.41
N GLY A 6 9.75 -4.57 14.48
CA GLY A 6 8.40 -4.03 14.52
C GLY A 6 7.38 -5.17 14.63
N ALA A 7 6.18 -4.88 15.13
CA ALA A 7 5.13 -5.91 15.21
C ALA A 7 4.85 -6.48 13.82
N PHE A 8 4.63 -7.80 13.74
CA PHE A 8 4.19 -8.49 12.53
C PHE A 8 2.95 -7.82 11.95
N MET A 9 2.91 -7.59 10.66
CA MET A 9 1.77 -7.01 9.95
C MET A 9 1.32 -7.88 8.78
N LYS A 10 0.02 -7.85 8.55
CA LYS A 10 -0.65 -8.36 7.34
C LYS A 10 -0.90 -7.17 6.42
N VAL A 11 -0.24 -7.14 5.26
CA VAL A 11 -0.30 -6.04 4.29
C VAL A 11 -1.07 -6.50 3.06
N ALA A 12 -2.12 -5.78 2.66
CA ALA A 12 -2.82 -6.02 1.40
C ALA A 12 -2.28 -5.12 0.30
N LEU A 13 -1.96 -5.71 -0.85
CA LEU A 13 -1.77 -4.98 -2.11
C LEU A 13 -3.09 -5.01 -2.88
N MET A 14 -3.59 -3.85 -3.27
CA MET A 14 -4.83 -3.71 -4.02
C MET A 14 -4.62 -2.86 -5.28
N MET A 15 -4.50 -3.53 -6.42
CA MET A 15 -4.40 -2.89 -7.74
C MET A 15 -5.78 -2.72 -8.35
N GLU A 16 -6.01 -1.61 -9.05
CA GLU A 16 -7.22 -1.35 -9.84
C GLU A 16 -6.97 -1.60 -11.34
N ASN A 17 -8.03 -1.56 -12.14
CA ASN A 17 -8.02 -2.00 -13.53
C ASN A 17 -7.02 -1.26 -14.42
N SER A 18 -6.85 0.05 -14.29
CA SER A 18 -5.98 0.82 -15.20
C SER A 18 -4.49 0.54 -15.01
N GLN A 19 -4.11 -0.01 -13.87
CA GLN A 19 -2.70 -0.30 -13.52
C GLN A 19 -2.44 -1.78 -13.25
N ALA A 20 -3.40 -2.65 -13.50
CA ALA A 20 -3.34 -4.07 -13.21
C ALA A 20 -2.14 -4.78 -13.86
N ALA A 21 -1.72 -4.36 -15.05
CA ALA A 21 -0.55 -4.90 -15.74
C ALA A 21 0.77 -4.72 -14.95
N LYS A 22 0.83 -3.77 -14.03
CA LYS A 22 2.01 -3.51 -13.19
C LYS A 22 2.01 -4.33 -11.89
N ASN A 23 0.95 -5.08 -11.62
CA ASN A 23 0.83 -5.88 -10.40
C ASN A 23 2.06 -6.75 -10.12
N PRO A 24 2.61 -7.52 -11.07
CA PRO A 24 3.75 -8.39 -10.77
C PRO A 24 4.98 -7.63 -10.28
N VAL A 25 5.29 -6.48 -10.88
CA VAL A 25 6.44 -5.65 -10.48
C VAL A 25 6.23 -5.06 -9.09
N ILE A 26 5.07 -4.48 -8.85
CA ILE A 26 4.73 -3.84 -7.57
C ILE A 26 4.65 -4.88 -6.45
N LEU A 27 4.03 -6.03 -6.72
CA LEU A 27 3.95 -7.14 -5.77
C LEU A 27 5.35 -7.65 -5.38
N ASN A 28 6.24 -7.81 -6.36
CA ASN A 28 7.61 -8.26 -6.11
C ASN A 28 8.37 -7.29 -5.19
N GLU A 29 8.27 -5.99 -5.44
CA GLU A 29 8.90 -4.98 -4.59
C GLU A 29 8.33 -4.97 -3.17
N LEU A 30 7.00 -5.04 -3.05
CA LEU A 30 6.35 -5.08 -1.74
C LEU A 30 6.68 -6.36 -0.96
N THR A 31 6.65 -7.51 -1.61
CA THR A 31 6.98 -8.81 -0.98
C THR A 31 8.43 -8.83 -0.51
N SER A 32 9.36 -8.34 -1.31
CA SER A 32 10.78 -8.26 -0.93
C SER A 32 10.99 -7.43 0.35
N VAL A 33 10.29 -6.30 0.46
CA VAL A 33 10.35 -5.46 1.66
C VAL A 33 9.68 -6.15 2.85
N ALA A 34 8.48 -6.68 2.64
CA ALA A 34 7.71 -7.33 3.71
C ALA A 34 8.45 -8.54 4.30
N ASP A 35 9.04 -9.38 3.46
CA ASP A 35 9.82 -10.54 3.88
C ASP A 35 11.03 -10.13 4.74
N SER A 36 11.72 -9.05 4.36
CA SER A 36 12.86 -8.53 5.13
C SER A 36 12.48 -8.01 6.51
N LEU A 37 11.21 -7.62 6.70
CA LEU A 37 10.64 -7.10 7.94
C LEU A 37 9.81 -8.14 8.71
N GLY A 38 9.64 -9.34 8.16
CA GLY A 38 8.84 -10.41 8.77
C GLY A 38 7.33 -10.18 8.70
N HIS A 39 6.85 -9.51 7.64
CA HIS A 39 5.43 -9.26 7.38
C HIS A 39 4.85 -10.22 6.34
N ALA A 40 3.52 -10.35 6.29
CA ALA A 40 2.83 -11.11 5.25
C ALA A 40 2.16 -10.17 4.23
N VAL A 41 2.22 -10.53 2.94
CA VAL A 41 1.58 -9.79 1.85
C VAL A 41 0.44 -10.60 1.26
N PHE A 42 -0.70 -9.95 1.03
CA PHE A 42 -1.87 -10.50 0.37
C PHE A 42 -2.19 -9.67 -0.87
N ASN A 43 -2.17 -10.31 -2.04
CA ASN A 43 -2.50 -9.67 -3.31
C ASN A 43 -4.02 -9.79 -3.54
N VAL A 44 -4.79 -8.74 -3.24
CA VAL A 44 -6.26 -8.80 -3.09
C VAL A 44 -7.00 -8.07 -4.21
N GLY A 45 -6.34 -7.15 -4.90
CA GLY A 45 -6.92 -6.43 -6.04
C GLY A 45 -6.83 -7.21 -7.34
N MET A 46 -6.76 -6.51 -8.47
CA MET A 46 -6.54 -7.12 -9.77
C MET A 46 -5.10 -7.59 -9.92
N ASN A 47 -4.92 -8.81 -10.40
CA ASN A 47 -3.60 -9.44 -10.62
C ASN A 47 -3.12 -9.28 -12.07
N SER A 48 -4.04 -9.08 -13.00
CA SER A 48 -3.77 -8.95 -14.42
C SER A 48 -4.87 -8.15 -15.12
N GLU A 49 -4.63 -7.78 -16.36
CA GLU A 49 -5.61 -7.08 -17.20
C GLU A 49 -6.83 -7.93 -17.54
N THR A 50 -6.75 -9.23 -17.36
CA THR A 50 -7.84 -10.18 -17.66
C THR A 50 -8.72 -10.49 -16.46
N ASP A 51 -8.40 -9.96 -15.29
CA ASP A 51 -9.19 -10.15 -14.08
C ASP A 51 -10.47 -9.30 -14.09
N LEU A 52 -11.24 -9.39 -12.99
CA LEU A 52 -12.44 -8.60 -12.78
C LEU A 52 -12.12 -7.09 -12.83
N HIS A 53 -13.03 -6.31 -13.40
CA HIS A 53 -12.87 -4.87 -13.52
C HIS A 53 -13.11 -4.16 -12.18
N LEU A 54 -12.07 -4.09 -11.34
CA LEU A 54 -12.09 -3.30 -10.12
C LEU A 54 -11.57 -1.90 -10.41
N THR A 55 -12.40 -0.90 -10.13
CA THR A 55 -11.97 0.50 -10.15
C THR A 55 -11.46 0.91 -8.76
N TYR A 56 -10.81 2.06 -8.65
CA TYR A 56 -10.38 2.59 -7.35
C TYR A 56 -11.55 2.79 -6.37
N VAL A 57 -12.78 2.96 -6.86
CA VAL A 57 -13.98 3.05 -5.99
C VAL A 57 -14.23 1.73 -5.26
N HIS A 58 -14.16 0.61 -5.99
CA HIS A 58 -14.26 -0.73 -5.38
C HIS A 58 -13.14 -0.98 -4.36
N LEU A 59 -11.93 -0.53 -4.66
CA LEU A 59 -10.80 -0.69 -3.75
C LEU A 59 -10.99 0.08 -2.44
N GLY A 60 -11.67 1.22 -2.46
CA GLY A 60 -12.04 1.95 -1.24
C GLY A 60 -12.91 1.11 -0.30
N ILE A 61 -13.96 0.50 -0.86
CA ILE A 61 -14.86 -0.39 -0.11
C ILE A 61 -14.11 -1.63 0.41
N MET A 62 -13.35 -2.29 -0.47
CA MET A 62 -12.57 -3.49 -0.11
C MET A 62 -11.56 -3.18 0.99
N GLY A 63 -10.82 -2.08 0.88
CA GLY A 63 -9.85 -1.66 1.88
C GLY A 63 -10.49 -1.39 3.24
N ALA A 64 -11.66 -0.74 3.24
CA ALA A 64 -12.41 -0.49 4.47
C ALA A 64 -12.85 -1.78 5.14
N ILE A 65 -13.36 -2.76 4.38
CA ILE A 65 -13.75 -4.06 4.90
C ILE A 65 -12.55 -4.79 5.49
N LEU A 66 -11.44 -4.85 4.77
CA LEU A 66 -10.23 -5.56 5.19
C LEU A 66 -9.63 -4.96 6.46
N LEU A 67 -9.55 -3.63 6.56
CA LEU A 67 -8.98 -2.94 7.72
C LEU A 67 -9.90 -3.01 8.94
N ASN A 68 -11.21 -2.74 8.77
CA ASN A 68 -12.13 -2.73 9.88
C ASN A 68 -12.43 -4.13 10.45
N SER A 69 -12.39 -5.17 9.61
CA SER A 69 -12.50 -6.57 10.06
C SER A 69 -11.22 -7.12 10.69
N LYS A 70 -10.11 -6.35 10.64
CA LYS A 70 -8.77 -6.80 11.07
C LYS A 70 -8.23 -7.99 10.26
N ALA A 71 -8.76 -8.22 9.06
CA ALA A 71 -8.21 -9.19 8.13
C ALA A 71 -6.80 -8.80 7.69
N VAL A 72 -6.55 -7.50 7.52
CA VAL A 72 -5.20 -6.93 7.32
C VAL A 72 -4.98 -5.73 8.26
N ASP A 73 -3.72 -5.38 8.44
CA ASP A 73 -3.30 -4.27 9.30
C ASP A 73 -2.96 -3.02 8.48
N PHE A 74 -2.62 -3.22 7.21
CA PHE A 74 -2.19 -2.12 6.33
C PHE A 74 -2.57 -2.39 4.88
N VAL A 75 -2.90 -1.35 4.14
CA VAL A 75 -3.24 -1.41 2.71
C VAL A 75 -2.27 -0.58 1.88
N ILE A 76 -1.72 -1.19 0.84
CA ILE A 76 -1.03 -0.51 -0.25
C ILE A 76 -1.95 -0.53 -1.46
N SER A 77 -2.27 0.62 -1.99
CA SER A 77 -3.11 0.77 -3.17
C SER A 77 -2.61 1.90 -4.06
N GLY A 78 -3.30 2.13 -5.14
CA GLY A 78 -3.01 3.22 -6.06
C GLY A 78 -3.88 3.12 -7.30
N CYS A 79 -3.75 4.11 -8.13
CA CYS A 79 -4.34 4.14 -9.46
C CYS A 79 -3.39 4.91 -10.39
N GLY A 80 -3.81 5.31 -11.55
CA GLY A 80 -2.96 6.07 -12.45
C GLY A 80 -2.30 7.27 -11.77
N THR A 81 -3.07 8.12 -11.11
CA THR A 81 -2.57 9.29 -10.36
C THR A 81 -2.39 9.03 -8.87
N GLY A 82 -2.96 7.97 -8.31
CA GLY A 82 -3.00 7.69 -6.88
C GLY A 82 -4.05 8.47 -6.10
N GLN A 83 -4.51 9.59 -6.62
CA GLN A 83 -5.43 10.49 -5.91
C GLN A 83 -6.84 9.89 -5.77
N GLY A 84 -7.36 9.27 -6.84
CA GLY A 84 -8.67 8.60 -6.80
C GLY A 84 -8.70 7.46 -5.77
N ALA A 85 -7.64 6.66 -5.71
CA ALA A 85 -7.50 5.60 -4.73
C ALA A 85 -7.45 6.16 -3.30
N MET A 86 -6.68 7.23 -3.06
CA MET A 86 -6.61 7.91 -1.77
C MET A 86 -7.99 8.44 -1.34
N MET A 87 -8.68 9.14 -2.23
CA MET A 87 -10.01 9.70 -1.94
C MET A 87 -11.02 8.61 -1.61
N SER A 88 -11.04 7.54 -2.40
CA SER A 88 -11.94 6.43 -2.20
C SER A 88 -11.70 5.70 -0.87
N LEU A 89 -10.45 5.46 -0.52
CA LEU A 89 -10.09 4.86 0.75
C LEU A 89 -10.51 5.74 1.93
N ASN A 90 -10.20 7.05 1.88
CA ASN A 90 -10.53 8.00 2.95
C ASN A 90 -12.04 8.31 3.07
N ALA A 91 -12.86 7.91 2.10
CA ALA A 91 -14.30 8.05 2.19
C ALA A 91 -14.96 7.10 3.22
N HIS A 92 -14.22 6.15 3.76
CA HIS A 92 -14.74 5.14 4.67
C HIS A 92 -14.22 5.31 6.10
N PRO A 93 -15.08 5.12 7.12
CA PRO A 93 -14.65 5.16 8.52
C PRO A 93 -13.53 4.15 8.81
N GLY A 94 -12.58 4.52 9.67
CA GLY A 94 -11.48 3.65 10.09
C GLY A 94 -10.35 3.52 9.07
N VAL A 95 -10.44 4.18 7.93
CA VAL A 95 -9.38 4.21 6.92
C VAL A 95 -8.71 5.57 6.92
N PHE A 96 -7.39 5.56 7.06
CA PHE A 96 -6.52 6.74 7.05
C PHE A 96 -5.43 6.51 6.00
N CYS A 97 -5.67 7.03 4.80
CA CYS A 97 -4.82 6.82 3.63
C CYS A 97 -3.99 8.07 3.31
N GLY A 98 -2.67 7.91 3.26
CA GLY A 98 -1.74 8.92 2.78
C GLY A 98 -1.46 8.77 1.29
N TYR A 99 -1.30 9.90 0.61
CA TYR A 99 -0.80 9.95 -0.75
C TYR A 99 0.72 10.04 -0.74
N CYS A 100 1.40 9.13 -1.41
CA CYS A 100 2.86 9.05 -1.40
C CYS A 100 3.42 9.06 -2.81
N ILE A 101 4.29 10.04 -3.08
CA ILE A 101 5.06 10.15 -4.32
C ILE A 101 6.50 9.68 -4.11
N ASP A 102 7.01 9.85 -2.89
CA ASP A 102 8.37 9.50 -2.52
C ASP A 102 8.45 8.90 -1.11
N PRO A 103 9.63 8.36 -0.71
CA PRO A 103 9.79 7.74 0.61
C PRO A 103 9.61 8.69 1.79
N SER A 104 9.85 9.99 1.62
CA SER A 104 9.68 10.96 2.71
C SER A 104 8.20 11.17 3.04
N ASP A 105 7.31 11.14 2.04
CA ASP A 105 5.87 11.15 2.26
C ASP A 105 5.43 9.99 3.15
N ALA A 106 5.86 8.77 2.83
CA ALA A 106 5.52 7.57 3.59
C ALA A 106 6.07 7.62 5.02
N PHE A 107 7.31 8.08 5.18
CA PHE A 107 7.93 8.24 6.49
C PHE A 107 7.17 9.24 7.35
N LEU A 108 6.94 10.46 6.86
CA LEU A 108 6.24 11.51 7.59
C LEU A 108 4.81 11.11 7.91
N PHE A 109 4.10 10.53 6.95
CA PHE A 109 2.74 10.05 7.19
C PHE A 109 2.67 9.02 8.32
N ASN A 110 3.60 8.07 8.36
CA ASN A 110 3.67 7.11 9.45
C ASN A 110 4.00 7.76 10.80
N GLN A 111 4.94 8.71 10.83
CA GLN A 111 5.38 9.33 12.08
C GLN A 111 4.36 10.32 12.64
N VAL A 112 3.65 11.06 11.77
CA VAL A 112 2.76 12.14 12.18
C VAL A 112 1.31 11.68 12.27
N ASN A 113 0.86 10.91 11.27
CA ASN A 113 -0.56 10.58 11.12
C ASN A 113 -0.92 9.17 11.56
N ASN A 114 0.06 8.29 11.70
CA ASN A 114 -0.15 6.88 12.06
C ASN A 114 -1.27 6.20 11.23
N GLY A 115 -1.31 6.47 9.91
CA GLY A 115 -2.34 5.95 9.01
C GLY A 115 -2.22 4.45 8.78
N ASN A 116 -3.19 3.86 8.11
CA ASN A 116 -3.27 2.42 7.84
C ASN A 116 -3.35 2.07 6.35
N ALA A 117 -3.20 3.06 5.47
CA ALA A 117 -3.17 2.84 4.03
C ALA A 117 -2.26 3.86 3.33
N LEU A 118 -1.68 3.46 2.20
CA LEU A 118 -0.97 4.34 1.28
C LEU A 118 -1.54 4.21 -0.14
N ALA A 119 -1.61 5.32 -0.85
CA ALA A 119 -1.98 5.38 -2.25
C ALA A 119 -0.85 5.99 -3.09
N LEU A 120 -0.45 5.29 -4.14
CA LEU A 120 0.65 5.64 -5.02
C LEU A 120 0.19 5.92 -6.46
N PRO A 121 0.89 6.82 -7.19
CA PRO A 121 0.64 7.10 -8.60
C PRO A 121 1.33 6.05 -9.50
N PHE A 122 0.68 4.93 -9.77
CA PHE A 122 1.27 3.82 -10.51
C PHE A 122 1.41 4.05 -12.03
N ALA A 123 0.84 5.12 -12.59
CA ALA A 123 1.04 5.43 -14.01
C ALA A 123 2.39 6.10 -14.32
N LYS A 124 3.15 6.53 -13.32
CA LYS A 124 4.33 7.37 -13.51
C LYS A 124 5.63 6.57 -13.37
N GLY A 125 6.48 6.65 -14.36
CA GLY A 125 7.92 6.33 -14.28
C GLY A 125 8.31 4.87 -14.18
N PHE A 126 7.38 3.90 -14.27
CA PHE A 126 7.72 2.47 -14.28
C PHE A 126 8.55 2.13 -15.52
N GLY A 127 9.64 1.36 -15.30
CA GLY A 127 10.69 1.15 -16.28
C GLY A 127 11.79 2.21 -16.26
N TRP A 128 11.61 3.30 -15.49
CA TRP A 128 12.56 4.40 -15.31
C TRP A 128 12.84 4.73 -13.84
N GLY A 129 12.78 3.73 -12.98
CA GLY A 129 13.11 3.83 -11.55
C GLY A 129 11.92 3.99 -10.61
N ALA A 130 10.68 4.08 -11.10
CA ALA A 130 9.52 4.18 -10.20
C ALA A 130 9.31 2.90 -9.37
N GLU A 131 9.67 1.73 -9.89
CA GLU A 131 9.68 0.46 -9.16
C GLU A 131 10.64 0.50 -7.97
N LEU A 132 11.80 1.11 -8.13
CA LEU A 132 12.77 1.30 -7.05
C LEU A 132 12.27 2.34 -6.04
N ASN A 133 11.69 3.43 -6.51
CA ASN A 133 11.04 4.43 -5.66
C ASN A 133 9.89 3.80 -4.85
N ALA A 134 9.06 2.95 -5.47
CA ALA A 134 8.01 2.22 -4.78
C ALA A 134 8.57 1.32 -3.66
N ARG A 135 9.67 0.61 -3.90
CA ARG A 135 10.37 -0.16 -2.86
C ARG A 135 10.71 0.70 -1.65
N TYR A 136 11.32 1.85 -1.87
CA TYR A 136 11.69 2.76 -0.77
C TYR A 136 10.47 3.35 -0.05
N ILE A 137 9.39 3.63 -0.77
CA ILE A 137 8.11 4.01 -0.17
C ILE A 137 7.59 2.89 0.73
N PHE A 138 7.61 1.63 0.27
CA PHE A 138 7.17 0.48 1.06
C PHE A 138 8.04 0.28 2.30
N GLU A 139 9.35 0.39 2.19
CA GLU A 139 10.26 0.32 3.34
C GLU A 139 9.90 1.34 4.44
N LYS A 140 9.50 2.53 4.07
CA LYS A 140 9.07 3.57 5.02
C LYS A 140 7.62 3.40 5.46
N GLY A 141 6.76 2.90 4.57
CA GLY A 141 5.34 2.71 4.82
C GLY A 141 5.03 1.57 5.79
N VAL A 142 5.70 0.42 5.62
CA VAL A 142 5.43 -0.77 6.44
C VAL A 142 6.44 -1.00 7.57
N ASN A 143 7.48 -0.20 7.67
CA ASN A 143 8.43 -0.26 8.78
C ASN A 143 7.91 0.57 9.96
N ARG A 144 6.92 0.05 10.67
CA ARG A 144 6.32 0.71 11.83
C ARG A 144 7.07 0.32 13.11
N ARG A 145 7.58 1.31 13.82
CA ARG A 145 8.11 1.06 15.17
C ARG A 145 6.93 0.81 16.13
N ALA A 146 7.00 -0.27 16.88
CA ALA A 146 6.06 -0.49 17.97
C ALA A 146 6.15 0.72 18.94
N GLY A 147 5.03 1.43 19.12
CA GLY A 147 4.93 2.52 20.09
C GLY A 147 5.06 3.95 19.54
N ALA A 148 5.04 4.15 18.22
CA ALA A 148 4.86 5.48 17.65
C ALA A 148 3.33 5.76 17.54
N GLY A 149 2.73 6.29 18.60
CA GLY A 149 1.37 6.73 18.70
C GLY A 149 1.27 7.73 19.81
#